data_793279b6d6492d503a5ae629f6a8c2f3
#
_entry.id   793279b6d6492d503a5ae629f6a8c2f3
#
_cell.length_a   1.000
_cell.length_b   1.000
_cell.length_c   1.000
_cell.angle_alpha   90.00
_cell.angle_beta   90.00
_cell.angle_gamma   90.00
#
_symmetry.space_group_name_H-M   'P 1'
#
loop_
_entity.id
_entity.type
_entity.pdbx_description
1 polymer ?
#
loop_
_entity_poly.entity_id
_entity_poly.type
_entity_poly.pdbx_seq_one_letter_code
_entity_poly.pdbx_strand_id
1 'polypeptide(L)'
;MKYLIVVGLSLAGLTTVLAMPQAGSNARAQELIQTLKLTVLPKESGYLGIIGRSSQMVTMDGRALAVQSQNYYMLTRDLPINYLHWLAPDDTHILIEGGPVDYFIFHPDGRAEKVTLGMDLAAGQRPVVAVPGGCWKALRLRAGANYALMANTLSPEFTSDRVKIGAGAEWVKRYTNSAPWATPEELRKLIGPNFTAQ
;
A
#
# COMPACT_ATOMS: atom_id res chain seq x y z
N MET A 1 -79.65 11.09 -2.35
CA MET A 1 -78.39 10.70 -1.70
C MET A 1 -77.33 10.53 -2.80
N LYS A 2 -76.46 11.51 -2.97
CA LYS A 2 -75.37 11.48 -3.99
C LYS A 2 -74.09 11.21 -3.21
N TYR A 3 -73.42 10.09 -3.51
CA TYR A 3 -72.10 9.79 -2.97
C TYR A 3 -71.02 10.40 -3.84
N LEU A 4 -70.20 11.26 -3.20
CA LEU A 4 -69.04 11.86 -3.82
C LEU A 4 -67.84 10.97 -3.54
N ILE A 5 -67.23 10.40 -4.61
CA ILE A 5 -65.99 9.61 -4.50
C ILE A 5 -64.83 10.61 -4.68
N VAL A 6 -64.05 10.79 -3.61
CA VAL A 6 -62.80 11.54 -3.67
C VAL A 6 -61.66 10.57 -4.02
N VAL A 7 -61.08 10.71 -5.18
CA VAL A 7 -59.86 9.97 -5.58
C VAL A 7 -58.65 10.80 -5.12
N GLY A 8 -57.95 10.29 -4.12
CA GLY A 8 -56.71 10.86 -3.65
C GLY A 8 -55.54 10.43 -4.57
N LEU A 9 -54.99 11.37 -5.32
CA LEU A 9 -53.71 11.19 -6.01
C LEU A 9 -52.57 11.26 -5.02
N SER A 10 -51.89 10.14 -4.78
CA SER A 10 -50.65 10.09 -4.02
C SER A 10 -49.49 10.38 -4.98
N LEU A 11 -48.87 11.56 -4.87
CA LEU A 11 -47.59 11.86 -5.52
C LEU A 11 -46.44 11.21 -4.72
N ALA A 12 -45.94 10.09 -5.19
CA ALA A 12 -44.69 9.52 -4.74
C ALA A 12 -43.52 10.39 -5.27
N GLY A 13 -43.02 11.28 -4.43
CA GLY A 13 -41.82 12.04 -4.73
C GLY A 13 -40.61 11.13 -4.79
N LEU A 14 -40.07 10.90 -6.00
CA LEU A 14 -38.73 10.33 -6.16
C LEU A 14 -37.71 11.37 -5.66
N THR A 15 -37.21 11.20 -4.44
CA THR A 15 -36.02 11.88 -3.97
C THR A 15 -34.81 11.23 -4.62
N THR A 16 -34.34 11.81 -5.71
CA THR A 16 -33.03 11.49 -6.30
C THR A 16 -31.97 11.97 -5.30
N VAL A 17 -31.39 11.04 -4.54
CA VAL A 17 -30.21 11.33 -3.74
C VAL A 17 -29.06 11.52 -4.73
N LEU A 18 -28.77 12.78 -5.07
CA LEU A 18 -27.54 13.13 -5.76
C LEU A 18 -26.39 12.78 -4.84
N ALA A 19 -25.63 11.72 -5.18
CA ALA A 19 -24.36 11.42 -4.52
C ALA A 19 -23.45 12.63 -4.72
N MET A 20 -23.22 13.38 -3.64
CA MET A 20 -22.22 14.44 -3.63
C MET A 20 -20.85 13.84 -3.97
N PRO A 21 -20.05 14.45 -4.87
CA PRO A 21 -18.69 13.98 -5.10
C PRO A 21 -17.92 14.05 -3.78
N GLN A 22 -17.17 12.99 -3.47
CA GLN A 22 -16.37 12.86 -2.24
C GLN A 22 -15.19 13.85 -2.26
N ALA A 23 -15.45 15.14 -2.11
CA ALA A 23 -14.41 16.15 -1.88
C ALA A 23 -13.67 15.92 -0.53
N GLY A 24 -14.32 15.23 0.42
CA GLY A 24 -13.75 14.99 1.76
C GLY A 24 -12.55 14.04 1.82
N SER A 25 -12.45 13.10 0.88
CA SER A 25 -11.39 12.07 0.95
C SER A 25 -10.01 12.57 0.49
N ASN A 26 -9.95 13.45 -0.51
CA ASN A 26 -8.69 14.09 -0.91
C ASN A 26 -8.26 15.13 0.13
N ALA A 27 -9.20 15.83 0.76
CA ALA A 27 -8.90 16.78 1.84
C ALA A 27 -8.25 16.09 3.05
N ARG A 28 -8.78 14.91 3.45
CA ARG A 28 -8.20 14.13 4.55
C ARG A 28 -6.79 13.62 4.25
N ALA A 29 -6.55 13.14 3.02
CA ALA A 29 -5.23 12.74 2.58
C ALA A 29 -4.23 13.90 2.66
N GLN A 30 -4.60 15.08 2.18
CA GLN A 30 -3.77 16.29 2.25
C GLN A 30 -3.52 16.76 3.69
N GLU A 31 -4.52 16.72 4.55
CA GLU A 31 -4.38 17.01 5.97
C GLU A 31 -3.33 16.07 6.63
N LEU A 32 -3.42 14.76 6.38
CA LEU A 32 -2.47 13.78 6.90
C LEU A 32 -1.05 14.02 6.40
N ILE A 33 -0.88 14.31 5.10
CA ILE A 33 0.43 14.63 4.51
C ILE A 33 1.04 15.85 5.19
N GLN A 34 0.26 16.91 5.39
CA GLN A 34 0.75 18.13 6.02
C GLN A 34 1.05 17.95 7.51
N THR A 35 0.11 17.35 8.26
CA THR A 35 0.21 17.19 9.72
C THR A 35 1.36 16.26 10.10
N LEU A 36 1.53 15.15 9.37
CA LEU A 36 2.59 14.17 9.62
C LEU A 36 3.88 14.50 8.86
N LYS A 37 3.92 15.64 8.13
CA LYS A 37 5.08 16.11 7.35
C LYS A 37 5.61 15.05 6.39
N LEU A 38 4.70 14.38 5.71
CA LEU A 38 5.07 13.31 4.78
C LEU A 38 5.68 13.90 3.50
N THR A 39 6.72 13.26 2.98
CA THR A 39 7.42 13.65 1.75
C THR A 39 7.38 12.52 0.73
N VAL A 40 7.34 12.87 -0.56
CA VAL A 40 7.31 11.89 -1.64
C VAL A 40 8.65 11.14 -1.72
N LEU A 41 8.57 9.81 -1.88
CA LEU A 41 9.73 8.98 -2.19
C LEU A 41 9.97 8.98 -3.70
N PRO A 42 11.11 9.51 -4.21
CA PRO A 42 11.30 9.74 -5.64
C PRO A 42 11.29 8.48 -6.50
N LYS A 43 11.82 7.36 -5.99
CA LYS A 43 11.98 6.10 -6.75
C LYS A 43 10.89 5.09 -6.43
N GLU A 44 10.56 4.93 -5.16
CA GLU A 44 9.57 3.95 -4.70
C GLU A 44 8.14 4.45 -4.88
N SER A 45 7.93 5.77 -4.99
CA SER A 45 6.63 6.44 -4.96
C SER A 45 5.93 6.34 -3.59
N GLY A 46 4.78 7.02 -3.45
CA GLY A 46 4.12 7.19 -2.15
C GLY A 46 4.79 8.25 -1.28
N TYR A 47 4.31 8.38 -0.05
CA TYR A 47 4.77 9.38 0.91
C TYR A 47 5.36 8.70 2.13
N LEU A 48 6.46 9.25 2.66
CA LEU A 48 7.16 8.76 3.84
C LEU A 48 7.28 9.86 4.88
N GLY A 49 7.08 9.52 6.16
CA GLY A 49 7.37 10.37 7.30
C GLY A 49 8.16 9.58 8.35
N ILE A 50 9.33 10.07 8.75
CA ILE A 50 10.16 9.40 9.76
C ILE A 50 9.54 9.62 11.14
N ILE A 51 9.32 8.53 11.87
CA ILE A 51 8.90 8.55 13.29
C ILE A 51 10.13 8.54 14.20
N GLY A 52 11.04 7.59 13.95
CA GLY A 52 12.26 7.46 14.76
C GLY A 52 12.92 6.10 14.61
N ARG A 53 13.86 5.85 15.51
CA ARG A 53 14.54 4.56 15.65
C ARG A 53 14.81 4.22 17.11
N SER A 54 14.99 2.95 17.40
CA SER A 54 15.38 2.47 18.74
C SER A 54 16.76 3.01 19.14
N SER A 55 16.92 3.30 20.43
CA SER A 55 18.24 3.53 21.03
C SER A 55 19.00 2.23 21.33
N GLN A 56 18.30 1.08 21.34
CA GLN A 56 18.92 -0.22 21.50
C GLN A 56 19.58 -0.67 20.20
N MET A 57 20.76 -1.24 20.29
CA MET A 57 21.58 -1.64 19.16
C MET A 57 21.74 -3.16 19.12
N VAL A 58 21.87 -3.69 17.91
CA VAL A 58 22.21 -5.08 17.63
C VAL A 58 23.39 -5.12 16.66
N THR A 59 24.30 -6.07 16.85
CA THR A 59 25.36 -6.31 15.86
C THR A 59 24.92 -7.35 14.86
N MET A 60 24.89 -6.97 13.58
CA MET A 60 24.56 -7.86 12.46
C MET A 60 25.54 -7.62 11.32
N ASP A 61 26.12 -8.70 10.78
CA ASP A 61 27.11 -8.63 9.70
C ASP A 61 28.30 -7.71 10.03
N GLY A 62 28.74 -7.71 11.32
CA GLY A 62 29.83 -6.87 11.83
C GLY A 62 29.50 -5.38 11.99
N ARG A 63 28.22 -5.00 11.86
CA ARG A 63 27.76 -3.60 11.98
C ARG A 63 26.81 -3.43 13.16
N ALA A 64 26.93 -2.34 13.87
CA ALA A 64 25.97 -1.92 14.87
C ALA A 64 24.78 -1.23 14.18
N LEU A 65 23.58 -1.76 14.37
CA LEU A 65 22.32 -1.26 13.82
C LEU A 65 21.33 -1.06 14.97
N ALA A 66 20.47 -0.04 14.88
CA ALA A 66 19.35 0.03 15.81
C ALA A 66 18.42 -1.18 15.62
N VAL A 67 17.87 -1.69 16.73
CA VAL A 67 16.99 -2.87 16.72
C VAL A 67 15.81 -2.66 15.77
N GLN A 68 15.31 -1.42 15.63
CA GLN A 68 14.26 -1.08 14.69
C GLN A 68 14.29 0.40 14.30
N SER A 69 13.70 0.71 13.13
CA SER A 69 13.28 2.05 12.73
C SER A 69 11.79 2.06 12.38
N GLN A 70 11.13 3.22 12.52
CA GLN A 70 9.70 3.38 12.32
C GLN A 70 9.41 4.59 11.44
N ASN A 71 8.44 4.42 10.55
CA ASN A 71 8.02 5.44 9.61
C ASN A 71 6.49 5.43 9.49
N TYR A 72 5.91 6.58 9.11
CA TYR A 72 4.64 6.59 8.39
C TYR A 72 4.90 6.32 6.91
N TYR A 73 4.05 5.54 6.29
CA TYR A 73 4.02 5.36 4.85
C TYR A 73 2.60 5.55 4.34
N MET A 74 2.42 6.26 3.21
CA MET A 74 1.09 6.54 2.68
C MET A 74 1.05 6.41 1.17
N LEU A 75 0.04 5.71 0.68
CA LEU A 75 -0.37 5.72 -0.72
C LEU A 75 -1.61 6.59 -0.88
N THR A 76 -1.71 7.25 -2.03
CA THR A 76 -2.87 8.07 -2.42
C THR A 76 -3.35 7.67 -3.80
N ARG A 77 -4.52 8.16 -4.21
CA ARG A 77 -5.03 7.95 -5.57
C ARG A 77 -4.06 8.46 -6.64
N ASP A 78 -3.33 9.54 -6.37
CA ASP A 78 -2.38 10.13 -7.31
C ASP A 78 -1.03 9.40 -7.32
N LEU A 79 -0.67 8.74 -6.22
CA LEU A 79 0.50 7.88 -6.07
C LEU A 79 0.07 6.51 -5.52
N PRO A 80 -0.62 5.70 -6.35
CA PRO A 80 -1.29 4.49 -5.88
C PRO A 80 -0.37 3.27 -5.77
N ILE A 81 0.87 3.37 -6.23
CA ILE A 81 1.83 2.24 -6.27
C ILE A 81 3.07 2.62 -5.48
N ASN A 82 3.51 1.71 -4.60
CA ASN A 82 4.88 1.64 -4.11
C ASN A 82 5.61 0.64 -5.00
N TYR A 83 6.54 1.15 -5.81
CA TYR A 83 7.21 0.34 -6.81
C TYR A 83 8.13 -0.71 -6.19
N LEU A 84 8.41 -1.74 -6.98
CA LEU A 84 9.19 -2.90 -6.58
C LEU A 84 10.52 -2.51 -5.93
N HIS A 85 10.72 -2.99 -4.72
CA HIS A 85 11.95 -2.82 -3.96
C HIS A 85 12.23 -4.06 -3.10
N TRP A 86 13.49 -4.22 -2.73
CA TRP A 86 13.98 -5.27 -1.85
C TRP A 86 14.59 -4.63 -0.60
N LEU A 87 14.31 -5.20 0.55
CA LEU A 87 14.88 -4.77 1.83
C LEU A 87 15.57 -5.95 2.51
N ALA A 88 16.74 -5.69 3.10
CA ALA A 88 17.41 -6.67 3.94
C ALA A 88 16.71 -6.91 5.28
N PRO A 89 16.18 -5.88 5.99
CA PRO A 89 15.42 -6.07 7.23
C PRO A 89 14.03 -6.64 7.00
N ASP A 90 13.47 -7.25 8.04
CA ASP A 90 12.03 -7.51 8.12
C ASP A 90 11.26 -6.19 8.10
N ASP A 91 10.11 -6.19 7.43
CA ASP A 91 9.29 -5.00 7.25
C ASP A 91 7.83 -5.30 7.60
N THR A 92 7.31 -4.63 8.62
CA THR A 92 5.93 -4.79 9.06
C THR A 92 5.15 -3.51 8.85
N HIS A 93 4.05 -3.61 8.08
CA HIS A 93 3.10 -2.53 7.88
C HIS A 93 1.81 -2.77 8.68
N ILE A 94 1.34 -1.74 9.36
CA ILE A 94 0.10 -1.72 10.13
C ILE A 94 -0.80 -0.65 9.54
N LEU A 95 -2.02 -1.00 9.13
CA LEU A 95 -2.98 -0.04 8.63
C LEU A 95 -3.45 0.88 9.76
N ILE A 96 -3.30 2.19 9.57
CA ILE A 96 -3.80 3.23 10.47
C ILE A 96 -5.16 3.73 10.00
N GLU A 97 -5.25 4.10 8.70
CA GLU A 97 -6.47 4.71 8.15
C GLU A 97 -6.55 4.49 6.64
N GLY A 98 -7.77 4.35 6.11
CA GLY A 98 -8.00 4.17 4.67
C GLY A 98 -7.81 2.73 4.19
N GLY A 99 -7.23 2.56 3.01
CA GLY A 99 -7.04 1.26 2.36
C GLY A 99 -8.28 0.77 1.60
N PRO A 100 -8.29 -0.50 1.13
CA PRO A 100 -7.24 -1.50 1.31
C PRO A 100 -6.07 -1.37 0.32
N VAL A 101 -4.95 -2.05 0.65
CA VAL A 101 -3.71 -2.10 -0.14
C VAL A 101 -3.33 -3.53 -0.45
N ASP A 102 -3.06 -3.85 -1.71
CA ASP A 102 -2.51 -5.13 -2.12
C ASP A 102 -0.99 -5.12 -2.02
N TYR A 103 -0.44 -6.13 -1.35
CA TYR A 103 0.99 -6.44 -1.25
C TYR A 103 1.31 -7.58 -2.19
N PHE A 104 2.29 -7.38 -3.05
CA PHE A 104 2.87 -8.37 -3.95
C PHE A 104 4.25 -8.71 -3.39
N ILE A 105 4.42 -9.91 -2.83
CA ILE A 105 5.62 -10.35 -2.13
C ILE A 105 6.28 -11.45 -2.92
N PHE A 106 7.60 -11.34 -3.14
CA PHE A 106 8.38 -12.26 -3.96
C PHE A 106 9.54 -12.81 -3.13
N HIS A 107 9.48 -14.09 -2.85
CA HIS A 107 10.44 -14.79 -1.99
C HIS A 107 11.72 -15.18 -2.73
N PRO A 108 12.86 -15.31 -2.00
CA PRO A 108 14.11 -15.74 -2.60
C PRO A 108 14.07 -17.12 -3.27
N ASP A 109 13.13 -17.98 -2.85
CA ASP A 109 12.92 -19.32 -3.44
C ASP A 109 12.17 -19.30 -4.80
N GLY A 110 11.73 -18.13 -5.26
CA GLY A 110 10.98 -17.96 -6.53
C GLY A 110 9.45 -17.96 -6.34
N ARG A 111 8.94 -18.22 -5.17
CA ARG A 111 7.51 -18.16 -4.84
C ARG A 111 7.05 -16.71 -4.78
N ALA A 112 5.83 -16.44 -5.27
CA ALA A 112 5.18 -15.15 -5.10
C ALA A 112 3.82 -15.30 -4.41
N GLU A 113 3.48 -14.33 -3.57
CA GLU A 113 2.19 -14.28 -2.89
C GLU A 113 1.58 -12.88 -2.94
N LYS A 114 0.27 -12.83 -2.78
CA LYS A 114 -0.49 -11.59 -2.70
C LYS A 114 -1.27 -11.56 -1.39
N VAL A 115 -1.06 -10.54 -0.59
CA VAL A 115 -1.77 -10.30 0.68
C VAL A 115 -2.43 -8.94 0.61
N THR A 116 -3.62 -8.78 1.20
CA THR A 116 -4.30 -7.48 1.26
C THR A 116 -4.26 -6.93 2.68
N LEU A 117 -3.64 -5.78 2.84
CA LEU A 117 -3.71 -4.97 4.05
C LEU A 117 -5.06 -4.23 4.06
N GLY A 118 -5.86 -4.45 5.10
CA GLY A 118 -7.18 -3.85 5.20
C GLY A 118 -7.93 -4.34 6.44
N MET A 119 -9.12 -3.80 6.67
CA MET A 119 -9.91 -4.08 7.87
C MET A 119 -11.06 -5.07 7.65
N ASP A 120 -11.35 -5.46 6.41
CA ASP A 120 -12.38 -6.45 6.10
C ASP A 120 -11.82 -7.87 6.26
N LEU A 121 -11.83 -8.35 7.51
CA LEU A 121 -11.32 -9.69 7.86
C LEU A 121 -12.15 -10.81 7.20
N ALA A 122 -13.45 -10.57 6.98
CA ALA A 122 -14.33 -11.53 6.33
C ALA A 122 -13.96 -11.73 4.85
N ALA A 123 -13.45 -10.67 4.19
CA ALA A 123 -12.89 -10.75 2.84
C ALA A 123 -11.42 -11.20 2.79
N GLY A 124 -10.87 -11.71 3.90
CA GLY A 124 -9.49 -12.19 4.00
C GLY A 124 -8.43 -11.09 4.08
N GLN A 125 -8.82 -9.84 4.32
CA GLN A 125 -7.88 -8.76 4.55
C GLN A 125 -7.24 -8.89 5.94
N ARG A 126 -6.08 -8.29 6.10
CA ARG A 126 -5.32 -8.29 7.36
C ARG A 126 -4.95 -6.86 7.75
N PRO A 127 -5.15 -6.43 9.01
CA PRO A 127 -4.75 -5.11 9.47
C PRO A 127 -3.23 -4.93 9.59
N VAL A 128 -2.49 -6.05 9.57
CA VAL A 128 -1.04 -6.11 9.65
C VAL A 128 -0.50 -7.05 8.57
N VAL A 129 0.50 -6.60 7.83
CA VAL A 129 1.26 -7.42 6.87
C VAL A 129 2.74 -7.34 7.22
N ALA A 130 3.35 -8.48 7.51
CA ALA A 130 4.78 -8.62 7.70
C ALA A 130 5.43 -9.23 6.45
N VAL A 131 6.48 -8.59 5.94
CA VAL A 131 7.29 -9.07 4.83
C VAL A 131 8.66 -9.44 5.36
N PRO A 132 9.07 -10.71 5.27
CA PRO A 132 10.40 -11.14 5.73
C PRO A 132 11.52 -10.40 4.99
N GLY A 133 12.60 -10.14 5.71
CA GLY A 133 13.82 -9.61 5.11
C GLY A 133 14.33 -10.47 3.95
N GLY A 134 14.92 -9.83 2.95
CA GLY A 134 15.38 -10.52 1.75
C GLY A 134 14.30 -10.80 0.69
N CYS A 135 13.05 -10.51 0.96
CA CYS A 135 11.98 -10.54 -0.05
C CYS A 135 11.96 -9.25 -0.86
N TRP A 136 11.53 -9.36 -2.14
CA TRP A 136 11.07 -8.21 -2.91
C TRP A 136 9.60 -7.96 -2.63
N LYS A 137 9.17 -6.71 -2.67
CA LYS A 137 7.75 -6.36 -2.57
C LYS A 137 7.39 -5.15 -3.41
N ALA A 138 6.12 -5.07 -3.76
CA ALA A 138 5.47 -3.87 -4.29
C ALA A 138 4.09 -3.75 -3.65
N LEU A 139 3.58 -2.54 -3.52
CA LEU A 139 2.26 -2.28 -2.95
C LEU A 139 1.40 -1.53 -3.95
N ARG A 140 0.09 -1.81 -3.92
CA ARG A 140 -0.88 -1.07 -4.75
C ARG A 140 -2.14 -0.75 -3.94
N LEU A 141 -2.47 0.53 -3.87
CA LEU A 141 -3.76 0.97 -3.37
C LEU A 141 -4.87 0.41 -4.27
N ARG A 142 -5.88 -0.25 -3.70
CA ARG A 142 -6.98 -0.81 -4.50
C ARG A 142 -7.85 0.27 -5.13
N ALA A 143 -8.39 -0.04 -6.30
CA ALA A 143 -9.35 0.81 -6.97
C ALA A 143 -10.55 1.11 -6.04
N GLY A 144 -10.99 2.37 -6.02
CA GLY A 144 -12.04 2.85 -5.11
C GLY A 144 -11.54 3.40 -3.77
N ALA A 145 -10.33 3.03 -3.32
CA ALA A 145 -9.69 3.67 -2.19
C ALA A 145 -9.10 5.04 -2.58
N ASN A 146 -9.15 6.00 -1.66
CA ASN A 146 -8.61 7.33 -1.89
C ASN A 146 -7.17 7.46 -1.38
N TYR A 147 -6.87 6.80 -0.27
CA TYR A 147 -5.54 6.73 0.34
C TYR A 147 -5.47 5.53 1.29
N ALA A 148 -4.26 5.22 1.72
CA ALA A 148 -3.98 4.33 2.84
C ALA A 148 -2.78 4.87 3.61
N LEU A 149 -2.99 5.20 4.89
CA LEU A 149 -1.93 5.57 5.82
C LEU A 149 -1.55 4.34 6.64
N MET A 150 -0.28 4.05 6.71
CA MET A 150 0.28 2.90 7.41
C MET A 150 1.39 3.34 8.36
N ALA A 151 1.55 2.65 9.49
CA ALA A 151 2.82 2.58 10.20
C ALA A 151 3.68 1.49 9.57
N ASN A 152 4.97 1.74 9.47
CA ASN A 152 5.96 0.81 8.94
C ASN A 152 7.09 0.66 9.95
N THR A 153 7.46 -0.58 10.27
CA THR A 153 8.55 -0.91 11.19
C THR A 153 9.53 -1.83 10.51
N LEU A 154 10.81 -1.43 10.47
CA LEU A 154 11.91 -2.23 9.94
C LEU A 154 12.78 -2.75 11.08
N SER A 155 13.09 -4.05 11.06
CA SER A 155 13.93 -4.73 12.05
C SER A 155 14.99 -5.60 11.37
N PRO A 156 16.30 -5.28 11.56
CA PRO A 156 16.84 -4.06 12.17
C PRO A 156 16.55 -2.81 11.33
N GLU A 157 17.02 -1.64 11.78
CA GLU A 157 16.74 -0.35 11.12
C GLU A 157 17.05 -0.32 9.64
N PHE A 158 16.36 0.58 8.93
CA PHE A 158 16.67 0.93 7.55
C PHE A 158 18.06 1.58 7.43
N THR A 159 18.84 1.14 6.45
CA THR A 159 20.03 1.84 5.96
C THR A 159 20.04 1.82 4.42
N SER A 160 20.52 2.89 3.81
CA SER A 160 20.44 3.07 2.34
C SER A 160 21.23 2.05 1.52
N ASP A 161 22.18 1.36 2.11
CA ASP A 161 22.96 0.28 1.49
C ASP A 161 22.27 -1.10 1.58
N ARG A 162 21.13 -1.18 2.30
CA ARG A 162 20.36 -2.40 2.51
C ARG A 162 19.00 -2.36 1.80
N VAL A 163 18.87 -1.58 0.75
CA VAL A 163 17.72 -1.49 -0.14
C VAL A 163 18.14 -1.63 -1.60
N LYS A 164 17.31 -2.29 -2.41
CA LYS A 164 17.41 -2.30 -3.87
C LYS A 164 16.06 -1.86 -4.43
N ILE A 165 16.07 -0.97 -5.43
CA ILE A 165 14.84 -0.44 -6.03
C ILE A 165 14.83 -0.76 -7.51
N GLY A 166 13.72 -1.36 -7.98
CA GLY A 166 13.55 -1.80 -9.36
C GLY A 166 14.28 -3.10 -9.68
N ALA A 167 14.03 -3.63 -10.87
CA ALA A 167 14.61 -4.88 -11.35
C ALA A 167 14.61 -4.92 -12.88
N GLY A 168 15.33 -5.91 -13.45
CA GLY A 168 15.45 -6.09 -14.90
C GLY A 168 14.70 -7.32 -15.44
N ALA A 169 14.99 -7.63 -16.71
CA ALA A 169 14.35 -8.72 -17.44
C ALA A 169 14.50 -10.09 -16.77
N GLU A 170 15.68 -10.38 -16.19
CA GLU A 170 15.92 -11.67 -15.51
C GLU A 170 15.04 -11.83 -14.26
N TRP A 171 14.80 -10.76 -13.52
CA TRP A 171 13.87 -10.79 -12.39
C TRP A 171 12.43 -11.06 -12.87
N VAL A 172 11.97 -10.39 -13.94
CA VAL A 172 10.66 -10.65 -14.54
C VAL A 172 10.53 -12.10 -14.96
N LYS A 173 11.53 -12.64 -15.68
CA LYS A 173 11.57 -14.05 -16.11
C LYS A 173 11.47 -15.01 -14.91
N ARG A 174 12.20 -14.74 -13.84
CA ARG A 174 12.22 -15.55 -12.62
C ARG A 174 10.84 -15.67 -11.98
N TYR A 175 10.08 -14.59 -11.90
CA TYR A 175 8.80 -14.58 -11.20
C TYR A 175 7.58 -14.69 -12.11
N THR A 176 7.77 -14.76 -13.44
CA THR A 176 6.68 -15.05 -14.37
C THR A 176 6.06 -16.40 -14.04
N ASN A 177 4.73 -16.46 -13.94
CA ASN A 177 3.93 -17.64 -13.59
C ASN A 177 4.18 -18.21 -12.17
N SER A 178 4.90 -17.51 -11.29
CA SER A 178 5.06 -17.91 -9.88
C SER A 178 3.76 -17.82 -9.06
N ALA A 179 2.76 -17.11 -9.58
CA ALA A 179 1.38 -17.05 -9.11
C ALA A 179 0.46 -16.73 -10.29
N PRO A 180 -0.87 -17.01 -10.21
CA PRO A 180 -1.80 -16.75 -11.33
C PRO A 180 -1.82 -15.31 -11.84
N TRP A 181 -1.53 -14.34 -11.00
CA TRP A 181 -1.46 -12.91 -11.34
C TRP A 181 -0.07 -12.46 -11.83
N ALA A 182 0.98 -13.25 -11.64
CA ALA A 182 2.38 -12.90 -11.94
C ALA A 182 2.70 -13.02 -13.42
N THR A 183 2.04 -12.23 -14.26
CA THR A 183 2.33 -12.14 -15.70
C THR A 183 3.49 -11.16 -15.95
N PRO A 184 4.24 -11.30 -17.07
CA PRO A 184 5.30 -10.35 -17.41
C PRO A 184 4.84 -8.91 -17.45
N GLU A 185 3.61 -8.65 -17.90
CA GLU A 185 3.03 -7.29 -17.95
C GLU A 185 2.79 -6.75 -16.53
N GLU A 186 2.16 -7.55 -15.66
CA GLU A 186 1.88 -7.13 -14.28
C GLU A 186 3.17 -6.90 -13.49
N LEU A 187 4.16 -7.79 -13.63
CA LEU A 187 5.47 -7.64 -13.00
C LEU A 187 6.18 -6.36 -13.43
N ARG A 188 6.14 -6.01 -14.73
CA ARG A 188 6.69 -4.74 -15.22
C ARG A 188 5.94 -3.52 -14.68
N LYS A 189 4.61 -3.58 -14.52
CA LYS A 189 3.83 -2.52 -13.87
C LYS A 189 4.26 -2.31 -12.42
N LEU A 190 4.53 -3.39 -11.69
CA LEU A 190 5.00 -3.31 -10.30
C LEU A 190 6.42 -2.73 -10.20
N ILE A 191 7.30 -2.99 -11.16
CA ILE A 191 8.63 -2.38 -11.23
C ILE A 191 8.52 -0.90 -11.62
N GLY A 192 7.61 -0.57 -12.53
CA GLY A 192 7.35 0.78 -13.00
C GLY A 192 8.56 1.45 -13.66
N PRO A 193 8.82 2.74 -13.36
CA PRO A 193 9.90 3.50 -13.98
C PRO A 193 11.31 3.00 -13.62
N ASN A 194 11.42 2.11 -12.66
CA ASN A 194 12.70 1.54 -12.20
C ASN A 194 13.08 0.25 -12.96
N PHE A 195 12.40 -0.05 -14.07
CA PHE A 195 12.75 -1.20 -14.91
C PHE A 195 14.07 -0.97 -15.65
N THR A 196 14.99 -1.94 -15.55
CA THR A 196 16.25 -1.94 -16.28
C THR A 196 16.20 -2.95 -17.41
N ALA A 197 16.63 -2.57 -18.61
CA ALA A 197 16.63 -3.44 -19.79
C ALA A 197 17.75 -4.51 -19.78
N GLN A 198 18.61 -4.49 -18.75
CA GLN A 198 19.71 -5.46 -18.59
C GLN A 198 19.29 -6.68 -17.79
#